data_b97752fe6e95d07f2a68a51c4ef2f422
#
_entry.id   b97752fe6e95d07f2a68a51c4ef2f422
#
_cell.length_a   1.000
_cell.length_b   1.000
_cell.length_c   1.000
_cell.angle_alpha   90.00
_cell.angle_beta   90.00
_cell.angle_gamma   90.00
#
_symmetry.space_group_name_H-M   'P 1'
#
loop_
_entity.id
_entity.type
_entity.pdbx_description
1 polymer ?
#
loop_
_entity_poly.entity_id
_entity_poly.type
_entity_poly.pdbx_seq_one_letter_code
_entity_poly.pdbx_strand_id
1 'polypeptide(L)'
;MPEIQRFFANTAALPAMPEVAHRLLRSFDKQNLAMGELADLIGQDQGLSGKLLRLANSARYSPRQAIATIKDAANSIGLQTLRDLALAACVAGSFPATQGFDRLRFWRQCLATAGHARVLAQACDLDPDSAYLAGMLLRTGELLSSGVDQKLH
;
A
#
# COMPACT_ATOMS: atom_id res chain seq x y z
N MET A 1 8.08 -27.86 -13.75
CA MET A 1 7.10 -28.00 -12.66
C MET A 1 7.71 -28.05 -11.25
N PRO A 2 8.95 -28.55 -11.00
CA PRO A 2 9.48 -28.56 -9.63
C PRO A 2 9.77 -27.17 -9.03
N GLU A 3 10.00 -26.14 -9.83
CA GLU A 3 10.28 -24.77 -9.35
C GLU A 3 9.07 -24.09 -8.75
N ILE A 4 7.89 -24.25 -9.34
CA ILE A 4 6.64 -23.68 -8.83
C ILE A 4 6.26 -24.30 -7.48
N GLN A 5 6.44 -25.63 -7.35
CA GLN A 5 6.17 -26.31 -6.07
C GLN A 5 7.14 -25.87 -4.96
N ARG A 6 8.43 -25.61 -5.29
CA ARG A 6 9.40 -25.05 -4.34
C ARG A 6 9.06 -23.63 -3.93
N PHE A 7 8.52 -22.83 -4.84
CA PHE A 7 8.05 -21.47 -4.56
C PHE A 7 6.91 -21.48 -3.54
N PHE A 8 5.91 -22.35 -3.72
CA PHE A 8 4.78 -22.47 -2.78
C PHE A 8 5.11 -23.23 -1.49
N ALA A 9 6.10 -24.11 -1.49
CA ALA A 9 6.57 -24.78 -0.26
C ALA A 9 7.29 -23.82 0.70
N ASN A 10 7.76 -22.67 0.21
CA ASN A 10 8.47 -21.67 1.00
C ASN A 10 7.55 -20.49 1.40
N THR A 11 6.28 -20.77 1.70
CA THR A 11 5.32 -19.76 2.20
C THR A 11 5.77 -19.11 3.53
N ALA A 12 6.72 -19.71 4.25
CA ALA A 12 7.42 -19.07 5.37
C ALA A 12 8.25 -17.82 4.98
N ALA A 13 8.47 -17.60 3.67
CA ALA A 13 9.15 -16.40 3.15
C ALA A 13 8.20 -15.24 2.87
N LEU A 14 6.89 -15.41 3.02
CA LEU A 14 5.95 -14.30 2.94
C LEU A 14 6.20 -13.35 4.11
N PRO A 15 6.48 -12.07 3.86
CA PRO A 15 6.67 -11.12 4.93
C PRO A 15 5.39 -11.02 5.75
N ALA A 16 5.53 -11.05 7.08
CA ALA A 16 4.41 -10.80 7.97
C ALA A 16 3.88 -9.38 7.71
N MET A 17 2.61 -9.29 7.37
CA MET A 17 1.97 -7.99 7.19
C MET A 17 1.76 -7.33 8.57
N PRO A 18 2.13 -6.07 8.76
CA PRO A 18 1.89 -5.36 10.01
C PRO A 18 0.41 -5.35 10.38
N GLU A 19 0.09 -5.38 11.68
CA GLU A 19 -1.31 -5.36 12.15
C GLU A 19 -2.08 -4.16 11.61
N VAL A 20 -1.43 -2.99 11.50
CA VAL A 20 -2.00 -1.79 10.90
C VAL A 20 -2.45 -2.03 9.46
N ALA A 21 -1.68 -2.80 8.67
CA ALA A 21 -2.05 -3.13 7.30
C ALA A 21 -3.29 -4.04 7.24
N HIS A 22 -3.39 -5.03 8.12
CA HIS A 22 -4.59 -5.87 8.22
C HIS A 22 -5.85 -5.06 8.56
N ARG A 23 -5.73 -4.13 9.50
CA ARG A 23 -6.84 -3.25 9.89
C ARG A 23 -7.20 -2.27 8.78
N LEU A 24 -6.21 -1.74 8.05
CA LEU A 24 -6.45 -0.91 6.86
C LEU A 24 -7.19 -1.70 5.78
N LEU A 25 -6.78 -2.94 5.48
CA LEU A 25 -7.48 -3.79 4.51
C LEU A 25 -8.94 -4.00 4.90
N ARG A 26 -9.22 -4.32 6.15
CA ARG A 26 -10.61 -4.45 6.65
C ARG A 26 -11.41 -3.15 6.54
N SER A 27 -10.75 -2.01 6.55
CA SER A 27 -11.43 -0.71 6.39
C SER A 27 -11.95 -0.48 4.97
N PHE A 28 -11.46 -1.21 3.97
CA PHE A 28 -11.97 -1.14 2.61
C PHE A 28 -13.35 -1.81 2.46
N ASP A 29 -13.68 -2.78 3.32
CA ASP A 29 -15.00 -3.39 3.36
C ASP A 29 -16.06 -2.49 4.00
N LYS A 30 -15.64 -1.44 4.73
CA LYS A 30 -16.54 -0.47 5.36
C LYS A 30 -16.71 0.73 4.45
N GLN A 31 -17.91 0.89 3.89
CA GLN A 31 -18.25 2.04 3.03
C GLN A 31 -18.14 3.41 3.73
N ASN A 32 -18.14 3.44 5.07
CA ASN A 32 -18.11 4.65 5.88
C ASN A 32 -17.05 4.57 6.99
N LEU A 33 -15.77 4.50 6.61
CA LEU A 33 -14.70 4.67 7.60
C LEU A 33 -14.67 6.13 8.08
N ALA A 34 -14.88 6.35 9.38
CA ALA A 34 -14.77 7.70 9.92
C ALA A 34 -13.31 8.19 9.88
N MET A 35 -13.14 9.49 9.57
CA MET A 35 -11.82 10.13 9.52
C MET A 35 -11.02 9.91 10.83
N GLY A 36 -11.70 9.98 11.98
CA GLY A 36 -11.10 9.75 13.28
C GLY A 36 -10.54 8.33 13.43
N GLU A 37 -11.30 7.32 13.02
CA GLU A 37 -10.87 5.92 13.08
C GLU A 37 -9.63 5.66 12.23
N LEU A 38 -9.59 6.22 11.02
CA LEU A 38 -8.41 6.10 10.15
C LEU A 38 -7.19 6.82 10.75
N ALA A 39 -7.40 8.02 11.28
CA ALA A 39 -6.32 8.80 11.90
C ALA A 39 -5.75 8.10 13.14
N ASP A 40 -6.60 7.53 13.97
CA ASP A 40 -6.20 6.79 15.17
C ASP A 40 -5.46 5.49 14.78
N LEU A 41 -5.94 4.79 13.76
CA LEU A 41 -5.31 3.58 13.25
C LEU A 41 -3.90 3.86 12.73
N ILE A 42 -3.73 4.88 11.90
CA ILE A 42 -2.43 5.28 11.36
C ILE A 42 -1.53 5.81 12.48
N GLY A 43 -2.10 6.56 13.43
CA GLY A 43 -1.37 7.15 14.56
C GLY A 43 -0.72 6.14 15.50
N GLN A 44 -1.18 4.89 15.51
CA GLN A 44 -0.57 3.80 16.29
C GLN A 44 0.83 3.42 15.77
N ASP A 45 1.15 3.72 14.52
CA ASP A 45 2.46 3.49 13.91
C ASP A 45 3.15 4.82 13.56
N GLN A 46 4.11 5.23 14.39
CA GLN A 46 4.85 6.49 14.20
C GLN A 46 5.64 6.51 12.89
N GLY A 47 6.18 5.36 12.47
CA GLY A 47 6.92 5.24 11.22
C GLY A 47 6.03 5.46 10.00
N LEU A 48 4.85 4.86 10.00
CA LEU A 48 3.82 5.05 8.99
C LEU A 48 3.33 6.50 8.97
N SER A 49 2.99 7.05 10.13
CA SER A 49 2.55 8.44 10.28
C SER A 49 3.56 9.42 9.70
N GLY A 50 4.84 9.28 10.04
CA GLY A 50 5.91 10.13 9.51
C GLY A 50 6.08 10.04 7.99
N LYS A 51 5.93 8.84 7.41
CA LYS A 51 5.96 8.66 5.95
C LYS A 51 4.79 9.35 5.26
N LEU A 52 3.59 9.21 5.82
CA LEU A 52 2.37 9.80 5.27
C LEU A 52 2.38 11.33 5.36
N LEU A 53 2.83 11.89 6.49
CA LEU A 53 2.97 13.34 6.63
C LEU A 53 3.98 13.93 5.64
N ARG A 54 5.11 13.24 5.39
CA ARG A 54 6.05 13.66 4.36
C ARG A 54 5.45 13.60 2.96
N LEU A 55 4.68 12.57 2.64
CA LEU A 55 3.98 12.46 1.37
C LEU A 55 2.94 13.56 1.20
N ALA A 56 2.13 13.83 2.23
CA ALA A 56 1.11 14.87 2.21
C ALA A 56 1.70 16.28 2.07
N ASN A 57 2.90 16.52 2.62
CA ASN A 57 3.63 17.78 2.47
C ASN A 57 4.49 17.84 1.19
N SER A 58 4.49 16.81 0.35
CA SER A 58 5.28 16.81 -0.87
C SER A 58 4.74 17.78 -1.92
N ALA A 59 5.61 18.16 -2.87
CA ALA A 59 5.25 19.05 -3.97
C ALA A 59 4.05 18.56 -4.81
N ARG A 60 3.78 17.25 -4.80
CA ARG A 60 2.62 16.66 -5.50
C ARG A 60 1.29 17.18 -4.96
N TYR A 61 1.18 17.36 -3.63
CA TYR A 61 -0.05 17.80 -2.98
C TYR A 61 -0.02 19.29 -2.64
N SER A 62 1.16 19.92 -2.62
CA SER A 62 1.39 21.36 -2.44
C SER A 62 0.43 22.03 -1.44
N PRO A 63 0.39 21.59 -0.18
CA PRO A 63 -0.54 22.13 0.79
C PRO A 63 -0.24 23.60 1.03
N ARG A 64 -1.30 24.41 1.21
CA ARG A 64 -1.17 25.85 1.51
C ARG A 64 -0.48 26.10 2.85
N GLN A 65 -0.59 25.17 3.78
CA GLN A 65 0.05 25.18 5.08
C GLN A 65 0.68 23.81 5.35
N ALA A 66 1.74 23.79 6.14
CA ALA A 66 2.39 22.54 6.53
C ALA A 66 1.40 21.64 7.31
N ILE A 67 1.30 20.39 6.86
CA ILE A 67 0.44 19.39 7.46
C ILE A 67 1.19 18.73 8.62
N ALA A 68 0.67 18.88 9.83
CA ALA A 68 1.31 18.37 11.04
C ALA A 68 0.63 17.10 11.60
N THR A 69 -0.64 16.87 11.28
CA THR A 69 -1.39 15.73 11.80
C THR A 69 -1.99 14.86 10.68
N ILE A 70 -2.29 13.62 11.01
CA ILE A 70 -2.96 12.69 10.06
C ILE A 70 -4.36 13.19 9.72
N LYS A 71 -5.06 13.85 10.64
CA LYS A 71 -6.37 14.49 10.38
C LYS A 71 -6.24 15.62 9.37
N ASP A 72 -5.22 16.46 9.50
CA ASP A 72 -4.94 17.54 8.53
C ASP A 72 -4.56 16.96 7.16
N ALA A 73 -3.81 15.87 7.15
CA ALA A 73 -3.51 15.14 5.91
C ALA A 73 -4.80 14.65 5.24
N ALA A 74 -5.71 14.02 6.00
CA ALA A 74 -6.99 13.56 5.46
C ALA A 74 -7.85 14.71 4.89
N ASN A 75 -7.85 15.86 5.56
CA ASN A 75 -8.55 17.06 5.08
C ASN A 75 -7.93 17.64 3.80
N SER A 76 -6.60 17.57 3.66
CA SER A 76 -5.87 18.16 2.54
C SER A 76 -5.90 17.28 1.28
N ILE A 77 -5.58 15.99 1.41
CA ILE A 77 -5.44 15.08 0.28
C ILE A 77 -6.65 14.15 0.09
N GLY A 78 -7.60 14.18 1.02
CA GLY A 78 -8.79 13.33 1.05
C GLY A 78 -8.57 12.03 1.82
N LEU A 79 -9.64 11.59 2.48
CA LEU A 79 -9.63 10.39 3.33
C LEU A 79 -9.25 9.13 2.54
N GLN A 80 -9.82 8.97 1.35
CA GLN A 80 -9.55 7.82 0.50
C GLN A 80 -8.10 7.79 0.03
N THR A 81 -7.57 8.91 -0.44
CA THR A 81 -6.17 9.02 -0.86
C THR A 81 -5.22 8.69 0.29
N LEU A 82 -5.51 9.19 1.49
CA LEU A 82 -4.71 8.91 2.68
C LEU A 82 -4.72 7.41 3.03
N ARG A 83 -5.90 6.77 2.99
CA ARG A 83 -6.07 5.33 3.23
C ARG A 83 -5.27 4.50 2.22
N ASP A 84 -5.37 4.84 0.94
CA ASP A 84 -4.65 4.17 -0.15
C ASP A 84 -3.13 4.28 0.00
N LEU A 85 -2.64 5.47 0.34
CA LEU A 85 -1.22 5.71 0.60
C LEU A 85 -0.73 4.98 1.85
N ALA A 86 -1.55 4.93 2.91
CA ALA A 86 -1.23 4.19 4.13
C ALA A 86 -1.06 2.70 3.85
N LEU A 87 -2.00 2.10 3.11
CA LEU A 87 -1.93 0.70 2.75
C LEU A 87 -0.71 0.42 1.85
N ALA A 88 -0.46 1.25 0.84
CA ALA A 88 0.70 1.13 -0.03
C ALA A 88 2.02 1.22 0.74
N ALA A 89 2.11 2.13 1.72
CA ALA A 89 3.30 2.29 2.56
C ALA A 89 3.52 1.08 3.49
N CYS A 90 2.44 0.49 4.03
CA CYS A 90 2.50 -0.73 4.83
C CYS A 90 2.98 -1.92 4.00
N VAL A 91 2.36 -2.14 2.83
CA VAL A 91 2.73 -3.25 1.94
C VAL A 91 4.17 -3.09 1.47
N ALA A 92 4.56 -1.88 1.01
CA ALA A 92 5.93 -1.62 0.60
C ALA A 92 6.95 -1.83 1.74
N GLY A 93 6.57 -1.48 2.97
CA GLY A 93 7.42 -1.65 4.16
C GLY A 93 7.59 -3.11 4.57
N SER A 94 6.66 -3.99 4.23
CA SER A 94 6.70 -5.41 4.60
C SER A 94 7.73 -6.21 3.79
N PHE A 95 8.14 -5.72 2.61
CA PHE A 95 9.11 -6.42 1.79
C PHE A 95 10.54 -5.89 2.03
N PRO A 96 11.53 -6.76 2.27
CA PRO A 96 12.91 -6.35 2.46
C PRO A 96 13.47 -5.70 1.19
N ALA A 97 14.49 -4.87 1.35
CA ALA A 97 15.23 -4.33 0.22
C ALA A 97 16.05 -5.45 -0.43
N THR A 98 15.83 -5.68 -1.72
CA THR A 98 16.57 -6.66 -2.51
C THR A 98 17.58 -5.91 -3.38
N GLN A 99 18.84 -6.35 -3.36
CA GLN A 99 19.89 -5.72 -4.15
C GLN A 99 19.59 -5.89 -5.65
N GLY A 100 19.75 -4.82 -6.43
CA GLY A 100 19.47 -4.83 -7.87
C GLY A 100 17.98 -4.70 -8.24
N PHE A 101 17.08 -4.64 -7.28
CA PHE A 101 15.65 -4.45 -7.52
C PHE A 101 15.24 -2.98 -7.37
N ASP A 102 14.74 -2.36 -8.44
CA ASP A 102 14.25 -0.98 -8.41
C ASP A 102 12.85 -0.90 -7.74
N ARG A 103 12.87 -0.80 -6.42
CA ARG A 103 11.66 -0.71 -5.59
C ARG A 103 10.80 0.50 -5.92
N LEU A 104 11.41 1.64 -6.23
CA LEU A 104 10.68 2.86 -6.51
C LEU A 104 9.86 2.72 -7.79
N ARG A 105 10.49 2.20 -8.85
CA ARG A 105 9.82 1.92 -10.11
C ARG A 105 8.70 0.89 -9.95
N PHE A 106 8.97 -0.18 -9.21
CA PHE A 106 7.99 -1.23 -8.94
C PHE A 106 6.73 -0.67 -8.26
N TRP A 107 6.90 0.06 -7.14
CA TRP A 107 5.75 0.60 -6.40
C TRP A 107 5.01 1.69 -7.17
N ARG A 108 5.70 2.50 -7.98
CA ARG A 108 5.04 3.44 -8.89
C ARG A 108 4.13 2.72 -9.89
N GLN A 109 4.59 1.61 -10.45
CA GLN A 109 3.80 0.81 -11.37
C GLN A 109 2.60 0.15 -10.66
N CYS A 110 2.79 -0.41 -9.46
CA CYS A 110 1.69 -0.97 -8.68
C CYS A 110 0.61 0.07 -8.37
N LEU A 111 0.99 1.25 -7.92
CA LEU A 111 0.05 2.34 -7.63
C LEU A 111 -0.67 2.85 -8.89
N ALA A 112 0.04 2.97 -10.02
CA ALA A 112 -0.57 3.33 -11.29
C ALA A 112 -1.59 2.28 -11.74
N THR A 113 -1.25 0.99 -11.66
CA THR A 113 -2.16 -0.11 -11.98
C THR A 113 -3.40 -0.09 -11.08
N ALA A 114 -3.21 0.10 -9.78
CA ALA A 114 -4.31 0.22 -8.82
C ALA A 114 -5.25 1.39 -9.14
N GLY A 115 -4.68 2.56 -9.46
CA GLY A 115 -5.45 3.74 -9.85
C GLY A 115 -6.27 3.52 -11.12
N HIS A 116 -5.67 2.93 -12.15
CA HIS A 116 -6.36 2.59 -13.40
C HIS A 116 -7.46 1.55 -13.16
N ALA A 117 -7.18 0.50 -12.36
CA ALA A 117 -8.17 -0.52 -12.02
C ALA A 117 -9.41 0.09 -11.33
N ARG A 118 -9.20 1.04 -10.41
CA ARG A 118 -10.30 1.77 -9.75
C ARG A 118 -11.16 2.53 -10.76
N VAL A 119 -10.54 3.28 -11.67
CA VAL A 119 -11.27 4.07 -12.67
C VAL A 119 -12.07 3.16 -13.61
N LEU A 120 -11.47 2.06 -14.06
CA LEU A 120 -12.15 1.07 -14.90
C LEU A 120 -13.32 0.40 -14.16
N ALA A 121 -13.14 0.04 -12.91
CA ALA A 121 -14.20 -0.56 -12.09
C ALA A 121 -15.40 0.40 -11.95
N GLN A 122 -15.14 1.68 -11.70
CA GLN A 122 -16.21 2.71 -11.66
C GLN A 122 -16.96 2.80 -12.99
N ALA A 123 -16.26 2.73 -14.13
CA ALA A 123 -16.88 2.77 -15.45
C ALA A 123 -17.69 1.50 -15.79
N CYS A 124 -17.42 0.40 -15.10
CA CYS A 124 -18.09 -0.90 -15.29
C CYS A 124 -19.09 -1.24 -14.19
N ASP A 125 -19.42 -0.31 -13.30
CA ASP A 125 -20.30 -0.52 -12.12
C ASP A 125 -19.82 -1.65 -11.20
N LEU A 126 -18.48 -1.84 -11.11
CA LEU A 126 -17.84 -2.77 -10.20
C LEU A 126 -17.33 -2.04 -8.96
N ASP A 127 -17.02 -2.80 -7.89
CA ASP A 127 -16.46 -2.22 -6.67
C ASP A 127 -15.06 -1.63 -6.91
N PRO A 128 -14.91 -0.29 -6.84
CA PRO A 128 -13.66 0.39 -7.16
C PRO A 128 -12.56 0.14 -6.10
N ASP A 129 -12.93 -0.12 -4.86
CA ASP A 129 -11.96 -0.36 -3.79
C ASP A 129 -11.34 -1.76 -3.89
N SER A 130 -12.13 -2.78 -4.17
CA SER A 130 -11.62 -4.12 -4.47
C SER A 130 -10.72 -4.12 -5.72
N ALA A 131 -11.11 -3.39 -6.76
CA ALA A 131 -10.31 -3.26 -7.97
C ALA A 131 -8.97 -2.56 -7.70
N TYR A 132 -8.96 -1.52 -6.86
CA TYR A 132 -7.74 -0.85 -6.43
C TYR A 132 -6.79 -1.82 -5.70
N LEU A 133 -7.31 -2.57 -4.74
CA LEU A 133 -6.54 -3.56 -3.99
C LEU A 133 -5.97 -4.65 -4.90
N ALA A 134 -6.79 -5.19 -5.79
CA ALA A 134 -6.37 -6.18 -6.76
C ALA A 134 -5.25 -5.64 -7.67
N GLY A 135 -5.39 -4.43 -8.20
CA GLY A 135 -4.40 -3.78 -9.03
C GLY A 135 -3.07 -3.51 -8.31
N MET A 136 -3.13 -3.13 -7.02
CA MET A 136 -1.95 -2.90 -6.21
C MET A 136 -1.18 -4.19 -5.90
N LEU A 137 -1.90 -5.29 -5.67
CA LEU A 137 -1.32 -6.57 -5.29
C LEU A 137 -0.96 -7.46 -6.50
N LEU A 138 -1.42 -7.13 -7.70
CA LEU A 138 -1.28 -7.95 -8.90
C LEU A 138 0.16 -8.41 -9.17
N ARG A 139 1.14 -7.57 -8.93
CA ARG A 139 2.55 -7.82 -9.21
C ARG A 139 3.38 -8.21 -7.99
N THR A 140 2.77 -8.42 -6.83
CA THR A 140 3.52 -8.77 -5.60
C THR A 140 4.29 -10.08 -5.71
N GLY A 141 3.89 -10.99 -6.61
CA GLY A 141 4.64 -12.19 -6.95
C GLY A 141 6.07 -11.91 -7.45
N GLU A 142 6.30 -10.77 -8.13
CA GLU A 142 7.63 -10.38 -8.59
C GLU A 142 8.58 -10.05 -7.41
N LEU A 143 8.05 -9.46 -6.34
CA LEU A 143 8.82 -9.21 -5.11
C LEU A 143 9.21 -10.52 -4.41
N LEU A 144 8.31 -11.49 -4.43
CA LEU A 144 8.55 -12.80 -3.83
C LEU A 144 9.61 -13.57 -4.61
N SER A 145 9.54 -13.56 -5.95
CA SER A 145 10.53 -14.23 -6.80
C SER A 145 11.92 -13.60 -6.68
N SER A 146 12.01 -12.28 -6.66
CA SER A 146 13.30 -11.57 -6.50
C SER A 146 13.98 -11.84 -5.15
N GLY A 147 13.21 -12.11 -4.10
CA GLY A 147 13.72 -12.47 -2.77
C GLY A 147 14.18 -13.92 -2.66
N VAL A 148 13.69 -14.82 -3.51
CA VAL A 148 14.09 -16.25 -3.52
C VAL A 148 15.45 -16.42 -4.20
N ASP A 149 15.72 -15.71 -5.28
CA ASP A 149 17.00 -15.80 -6.00
C ASP A 149 18.20 -15.38 -5.16
N GLN A 150 18.01 -14.46 -4.20
CA GLN A 150 19.08 -14.02 -3.28
C GLN A 150 19.44 -15.04 -2.19
N LYS A 151 18.56 -15.98 -1.87
CA LYS A 151 18.85 -17.03 -0.85
C LYS A 151 19.49 -18.28 -1.44
N LEU A 152 19.66 -18.32 -2.76
CA LEU A 152 20.26 -19.46 -3.49
C LEU A 152 21.73 -19.23 -3.87
N HIS A 153 22.29 -18.07 -3.55
CA HIS A 153 23.71 -17.73 -3.66
C HIS A 153 24.31 -17.43 -2.29
#